data_e3e2e4ee589c4b07a4789a8ff7f9b862
#
_entry.id   e3e2e4ee589c4b07a4789a8ff7f9b862
#
_cell.length_a   1.000
_cell.length_b   1.000
_cell.length_c   1.000
_cell.angle_alpha   90.00
_cell.angle_beta   90.00
_cell.angle_gamma   90.00
#
_symmetry.space_group_name_H-M   'P 1'
#
loop_
_entity.id
_entity.type
_entity.pdbx_description
1 polymer ?
#
loop_
_entity_poly.entity_id
_entity_poly.type
_entity_poly.pdbx_seq_one_letter_code
_entity_poly.pdbx_strand_id
1 'polypeptide(L)'
;MRGARTLVDLLRSKQDNDKSLGQHFLINDELIALSIQYAEIVKQDHVLEIGPGPGVLTEALLMQGCRVTAIEIDEGAVKHLQKVFASEIASGQLNLLSGDALQVKWPNSISKVVANIPYQISSPLVELLTKYLRNEESNLLQKVVLLVQEEFAERLVMEYESDVGSLGMTALLDWQSEILKKV
;
A
#
# COMPACT_ATOMS: atom_id res chain seq x y z
N MET A 1 18.66 7.26 -5.66
CA MET A 1 17.62 7.15 -4.61
C MET A 1 17.54 8.47 -3.86
N ARG A 2 16.37 9.06 -3.83
CA ARG A 2 16.10 10.24 -3.02
C ARG A 2 15.90 9.71 -1.58
N GLY A 3 16.53 10.27 -0.57
CA GLY A 3 16.33 9.78 0.80
C GLY A 3 14.88 10.00 1.25
N ALA A 4 14.34 9.09 2.10
CA ALA A 4 12.96 9.18 2.62
C ALA A 4 12.66 10.57 3.22
N ARG A 5 13.60 11.12 4.00
CA ARG A 5 13.50 12.48 4.56
C ARG A 5 13.34 13.55 3.47
N THR A 6 14.09 13.45 2.37
CA THR A 6 14.00 14.43 1.27
C THR A 6 12.60 14.46 0.65
N LEU A 7 11.97 13.30 0.41
CA LEU A 7 10.62 13.20 -0.15
C LEU A 7 9.57 13.77 0.80
N VAL A 8 9.68 13.46 2.09
CA VAL A 8 8.79 14.00 3.13
C VAL A 8 8.94 15.52 3.25
N ASP A 9 10.17 16.04 3.27
CA ASP A 9 10.43 17.48 3.38
C ASP A 9 9.92 18.24 2.14
N LEU A 10 10.05 17.65 0.94
CA LEU A 10 9.50 18.21 -0.30
C LEU A 10 7.96 18.28 -0.28
N LEU A 11 7.30 17.29 0.31
CA LEU A 11 5.85 17.33 0.49
C LEU A 11 5.44 18.37 1.54
N ARG A 12 6.06 18.33 2.73
CA ARG A 12 5.77 19.25 3.85
C ARG A 12 6.01 20.71 3.52
N SER A 13 6.98 21.02 2.66
CA SER A 13 7.25 22.42 2.24
C SER A 13 6.10 23.03 1.45
N LYS A 14 5.09 22.23 1.05
CA LYS A 14 3.98 22.64 0.20
C LYS A 14 2.60 22.47 0.84
N GLN A 15 2.51 21.79 1.96
CA GLN A 15 1.24 21.48 2.61
C GLN A 15 1.39 21.44 4.14
N ASP A 16 0.34 21.93 4.84
CA ASP A 16 0.07 21.53 6.22
C ASP A 16 -0.48 20.08 6.17
N ASN A 17 0.12 19.17 6.94
CA ASN A 17 -0.35 17.79 7.03
C ASN A 17 -1.82 17.77 7.48
N ASP A 18 -2.69 17.26 6.66
CA ASP A 18 -4.08 17.05 7.06
C ASP A 18 -4.15 15.81 7.97
N LYS A 19 -4.13 16.05 9.29
CA LYS A 19 -4.22 14.99 10.31
C LYS A 19 -5.55 14.22 10.24
N SER A 20 -6.59 14.78 9.60
CA SER A 20 -7.89 14.11 9.44
C SER A 20 -7.80 12.88 8.54
N LEU A 21 -6.81 12.81 7.66
CA LEU A 21 -6.58 11.67 6.77
C LEU A 21 -5.72 10.55 7.42
N GLY A 22 -5.32 10.69 8.70
CA GLY A 22 -4.50 9.68 9.39
C GLY A 22 -3.10 9.53 8.78
N GLN A 23 -2.55 10.60 8.23
CA GLN A 23 -1.26 10.60 7.54
C GLN A 23 -0.08 10.43 8.51
N HIS A 24 0.34 9.19 8.71
CA HIS A 24 1.61 8.83 9.35
C HIS A 24 2.59 8.37 8.27
N PHE A 25 3.46 9.28 7.83
CA PHE A 25 4.41 8.95 6.76
C PHE A 25 5.43 7.92 7.24
N LEU A 26 5.56 6.85 6.48
CA LEU A 26 6.61 5.85 6.69
C LEU A 26 7.96 6.46 6.32
N ILE A 27 8.81 6.71 7.34
CA ILE A 27 10.14 7.32 7.19
C ILE A 27 11.26 6.31 7.52
N ASN A 28 10.87 5.12 7.95
CA ASN A 28 11.81 4.09 8.38
C ASN A 28 12.27 3.26 7.17
N ASP A 29 13.51 3.50 6.73
CA ASP A 29 14.12 2.81 5.58
C ASP A 29 14.21 1.29 5.79
N GLU A 30 14.38 0.81 7.04
CA GLU A 30 14.40 -0.63 7.36
C GLU A 30 13.04 -1.27 7.11
N LEU A 31 11.94 -0.62 7.52
CA LEU A 31 10.59 -1.14 7.29
C LEU A 31 10.22 -1.17 5.81
N ILE A 32 10.66 -0.15 5.06
CA ILE A 32 10.48 -0.11 3.60
C ILE A 32 11.22 -1.28 2.95
N ALA A 33 12.49 -1.48 3.32
CA ALA A 33 13.30 -2.59 2.82
C ALA A 33 12.68 -3.95 3.15
N LEU A 34 12.20 -4.14 4.38
CA LEU A 34 11.50 -5.34 4.81
C LEU A 34 10.20 -5.56 4.02
N SER A 35 9.41 -4.51 3.79
CA SER A 35 8.19 -4.61 2.99
C SER A 35 8.46 -5.11 1.57
N ILE A 36 9.51 -4.57 0.93
CA ILE A 36 9.96 -5.03 -0.40
C ILE A 36 10.42 -6.49 -0.35
N GLN A 37 11.24 -6.85 0.65
CA GLN A 37 11.76 -8.20 0.81
C GLN A 37 10.65 -9.22 1.03
N TYR A 38 9.72 -8.96 1.96
CA TYR A 38 8.61 -9.86 2.23
C TYR A 38 7.61 -9.96 1.08
N ALA A 39 7.43 -8.89 0.32
CA ALA A 39 6.62 -8.91 -0.88
C ALA A 39 7.29 -9.70 -2.03
N GLU A 40 8.58 -10.02 -1.94
CA GLU A 40 9.34 -10.76 -2.97
C GLU A 40 9.17 -10.14 -4.36
N ILE A 41 9.31 -8.79 -4.43
CA ILE A 41 9.05 -8.05 -5.66
C ILE A 41 10.04 -8.43 -6.75
N VAL A 42 9.50 -8.76 -7.92
CA VAL A 42 10.28 -9.01 -9.14
C VAL A 42 9.88 -8.06 -10.26
N LYS A 43 10.72 -7.94 -11.29
CA LYS A 43 10.53 -6.99 -12.39
C LYS A 43 9.20 -7.17 -13.15
N GLN A 44 8.68 -8.39 -13.21
CA GLN A 44 7.43 -8.72 -13.91
C GLN A 44 6.18 -8.36 -13.11
N ASP A 45 6.32 -8.03 -11.83
CA ASP A 45 5.18 -7.71 -10.98
C ASP A 45 4.47 -6.42 -11.41
N HIS A 46 3.18 -6.40 -11.15
CA HIS A 46 2.37 -5.20 -11.11
C HIS A 46 1.91 -4.99 -9.67
N VAL A 47 2.52 -4.03 -9.00
CA VAL A 47 2.29 -3.76 -7.59
C VAL A 47 1.25 -2.66 -7.43
N LEU A 48 0.27 -2.88 -6.54
CA LEU A 48 -0.64 -1.84 -6.07
C LEU A 48 -0.10 -1.25 -4.76
N GLU A 49 0.06 0.06 -4.73
CA GLU A 49 0.34 0.84 -3.53
C GLU A 49 -0.86 1.72 -3.18
N ILE A 50 -1.27 1.71 -1.91
CA ILE A 50 -2.39 2.51 -1.41
C ILE A 50 -1.85 3.55 -0.44
N GLY A 51 -2.17 4.83 -0.69
CA GLY A 51 -1.71 5.94 0.11
C GLY A 51 -0.20 6.18 0.02
N PRO A 52 0.36 6.42 -1.18
CA PRO A 52 1.80 6.65 -1.36
C PRO A 52 2.33 7.86 -0.59
N GLY A 53 1.49 8.85 -0.29
CA GLY A 53 1.86 10.07 0.42
C GLY A 53 3.05 10.79 -0.23
N PRO A 54 4.22 10.89 0.45
CA PRO A 54 5.41 11.52 -0.11
C PRO A 54 6.12 10.69 -1.19
N GLY A 55 5.73 9.42 -1.38
CA GLY A 55 6.27 8.53 -2.41
C GLY A 55 7.53 7.75 -2.00
N VAL A 56 7.79 7.59 -0.69
CA VAL A 56 8.99 6.89 -0.21
C VAL A 56 8.93 5.40 -0.58
N LEU A 57 7.80 4.76 -0.30
CA LEU A 57 7.59 3.36 -0.68
C LEU A 57 7.47 3.23 -2.21
N THR A 58 6.79 4.18 -2.88
CA THR A 58 6.70 4.24 -4.35
C THR A 58 8.10 4.19 -4.98
N GLU A 59 9.04 5.03 -4.51
CA GLU A 59 10.41 5.03 -5.05
C GLU A 59 11.09 3.68 -4.87
N ALA A 60 10.96 3.07 -3.69
CA ALA A 60 11.55 1.78 -3.39
C ALA A 60 10.98 0.66 -4.29
N LEU A 61 9.67 0.67 -4.55
CA LEU A 61 9.01 -0.26 -5.48
C LEU A 61 9.50 -0.06 -6.92
N LEU A 62 9.51 1.18 -7.41
CA LEU A 62 9.98 1.51 -8.77
C LEU A 62 11.43 1.09 -9.01
N MET A 63 12.29 1.16 -7.98
CA MET A 63 13.67 0.71 -8.05
C MET A 63 13.81 -0.81 -8.26
N GLN A 64 12.80 -1.62 -7.92
CA GLN A 64 12.79 -3.06 -8.25
C GLN A 64 12.55 -3.31 -9.73
N GLY A 65 12.22 -2.26 -10.51
CA GLY A 65 11.95 -2.35 -11.94
C GLY A 65 10.55 -2.88 -12.28
N CYS A 66 9.70 -3.12 -11.29
CA CYS A 66 8.31 -3.53 -11.46
C CYS A 66 7.43 -2.36 -11.93
N ARG A 67 6.22 -2.68 -12.38
CA ARG A 67 5.17 -1.68 -12.64
C ARG A 67 4.42 -1.40 -11.33
N VAL A 68 4.12 -0.12 -11.07
CA VAL A 68 3.40 0.31 -9.88
C VAL A 68 2.11 1.04 -10.30
N THR A 69 0.99 0.68 -9.67
CA THR A 69 -0.20 1.54 -9.62
C THR A 69 -0.31 2.07 -8.20
N ALA A 70 -0.28 3.39 -8.06
CA ALA A 70 -0.42 4.07 -6.76
C ALA A 70 -1.74 4.83 -6.72
N ILE A 71 -2.52 4.66 -5.64
CA ILE A 71 -3.80 5.34 -5.43
C ILE A 71 -3.68 6.29 -4.25
N GLU A 72 -3.92 7.59 -4.48
CA GLU A 72 -3.79 8.64 -3.49
C GLU A 72 -5.05 9.51 -3.45
N ILE A 73 -5.57 9.73 -2.26
CA ILE A 73 -6.77 10.55 -2.05
C ILE A 73 -6.45 12.04 -1.86
N ASP A 74 -5.25 12.36 -1.32
CA ASP A 74 -4.82 13.73 -1.10
C ASP A 74 -4.34 14.38 -2.41
N GLU A 75 -5.07 15.39 -2.88
CA GLU A 75 -4.72 16.09 -4.14
C GLU A 75 -3.35 16.75 -4.12
N GLY A 76 -2.88 17.19 -2.96
CA GLY A 76 -1.56 17.81 -2.84
C GLY A 76 -0.44 16.78 -2.92
N ALA A 77 -0.63 15.60 -2.31
CA ALA A 77 0.26 14.48 -2.49
C ALA A 77 0.27 14.00 -3.94
N VAL A 78 -0.89 13.95 -4.61
CA VAL A 78 -0.98 13.63 -6.05
C VAL A 78 -0.15 14.59 -6.89
N LYS A 79 -0.30 15.92 -6.69
CA LYS A 79 0.48 16.94 -7.42
C LYS A 79 1.99 16.83 -7.13
N HIS A 80 2.34 16.50 -5.89
CA HIS A 80 3.74 16.23 -5.50
C HIS A 80 4.29 15.01 -6.25
N LEU A 81 3.58 13.88 -6.21
CA LEU A 81 3.99 12.64 -6.87
C LEU A 81 4.11 12.80 -8.38
N GLN A 82 3.16 13.50 -9.03
CA GLN A 82 3.23 13.82 -10.45
C GLN A 82 4.50 14.57 -10.83
N LYS A 83 4.96 15.48 -9.96
CA LYS A 83 6.19 16.23 -10.19
C LYS A 83 7.45 15.40 -9.92
N VAL A 84 7.44 14.64 -8.82
CA VAL A 84 8.60 13.85 -8.38
C VAL A 84 8.88 12.68 -9.30
N PHE A 85 7.82 12.00 -9.77
CA PHE A 85 7.88 10.78 -10.59
C PHE A 85 7.43 11.00 -12.04
N ALA A 86 7.64 12.22 -12.57
CA ALA A 86 7.20 12.58 -13.92
C ALA A 86 7.78 11.63 -15.01
N SER A 87 9.01 11.17 -14.85
CA SER A 87 9.67 10.25 -15.80
C SER A 87 9.06 8.84 -15.74
N GLU A 88 8.78 8.33 -14.53
CA GLU A 88 8.21 7.01 -14.30
C GLU A 88 6.74 6.95 -14.76
N ILE A 89 6.01 8.07 -14.61
CA ILE A 89 4.66 8.22 -15.15
C ILE A 89 4.69 8.26 -16.68
N ALA A 90 5.60 9.05 -17.27
CA ALA A 90 5.73 9.17 -18.72
C ALA A 90 6.14 7.84 -19.38
N SER A 91 6.97 7.04 -18.72
CA SER A 91 7.36 5.71 -19.20
C SER A 91 6.28 4.63 -19.01
N GLY A 92 5.23 4.91 -18.23
CA GLY A 92 4.19 3.94 -17.86
C GLY A 92 4.62 2.96 -16.77
N GLN A 93 5.79 3.14 -16.14
CA GLN A 93 6.22 2.34 -14.99
C GLN A 93 5.37 2.66 -13.75
N LEU A 94 5.01 3.94 -13.55
CA LEU A 94 4.07 4.38 -12.51
C LEU A 94 2.74 4.83 -13.13
N ASN A 95 1.64 4.18 -12.71
CA ASN A 95 0.29 4.65 -12.95
C ASN A 95 -0.26 5.28 -11.66
N LEU A 96 -0.41 6.60 -11.63
CA LEU A 96 -0.90 7.33 -10.47
C LEU A 96 -2.38 7.65 -10.64
N LEU A 97 -3.21 7.13 -9.73
CA LEU A 97 -4.66 7.34 -9.68
C LEU A 97 -4.99 8.25 -8.49
N SER A 98 -5.74 9.32 -8.77
CA SER A 98 -6.27 10.21 -7.73
C SER A 98 -7.65 9.74 -7.31
N GLY A 99 -7.86 9.50 -6.02
CA GLY A 99 -9.16 9.13 -5.46
C GLY A 99 -9.08 8.18 -4.26
N ASP A 100 -10.26 7.82 -3.78
CA ASP A 100 -10.43 6.86 -2.70
C ASP A 100 -10.16 5.42 -3.18
N ALA A 101 -9.18 4.77 -2.58
CA ALA A 101 -8.78 3.41 -2.93
C ALA A 101 -9.93 2.38 -2.80
N LEU A 102 -10.90 2.66 -1.94
CA LEU A 102 -12.08 1.80 -1.75
C LEU A 102 -13.11 1.95 -2.89
N GLN A 103 -13.01 3.00 -3.71
CA GLN A 103 -13.99 3.32 -4.76
C GLN A 103 -13.37 3.30 -6.17
N VAL A 104 -12.09 3.61 -6.30
CA VAL A 104 -11.38 3.57 -7.58
C VAL A 104 -11.31 2.12 -8.08
N LYS A 105 -11.60 1.90 -9.36
CA LYS A 105 -11.43 0.56 -9.97
C LYS A 105 -9.96 0.21 -10.08
N TRP A 106 -9.55 -0.88 -9.46
CA TRP A 106 -8.20 -1.40 -9.54
C TRP A 106 -7.95 -2.11 -10.89
N PRO A 107 -6.71 -2.03 -11.43
CA PRO A 107 -6.34 -2.82 -12.60
C PRO A 107 -6.46 -4.34 -12.33
N ASN A 108 -6.98 -5.11 -13.27
CA ASN A 108 -7.11 -6.57 -13.13
C ASN A 108 -5.76 -7.33 -13.12
N SER A 109 -4.66 -6.64 -13.43
CA SER A 109 -3.32 -7.23 -13.58
C SER A 109 -2.45 -7.11 -12.33
N ILE A 110 -2.99 -6.74 -11.17
CA ILE A 110 -2.24 -6.62 -9.92
C ILE A 110 -1.80 -8.01 -9.44
N SER A 111 -0.49 -8.18 -9.27
CA SER A 111 0.10 -9.41 -8.73
C SER A 111 0.45 -9.32 -7.25
N LYS A 112 0.71 -8.11 -6.76
CA LYS A 112 1.10 -7.86 -5.37
C LYS A 112 0.52 -6.55 -4.86
N VAL A 113 0.29 -6.47 -3.54
CA VAL A 113 -0.09 -5.24 -2.85
C VAL A 113 0.94 -4.95 -1.77
N VAL A 114 1.48 -3.73 -1.75
CA VAL A 114 2.36 -3.26 -0.67
C VAL A 114 1.88 -1.87 -0.25
N ALA A 115 1.49 -1.72 1.01
CA ALA A 115 0.90 -0.46 1.46
C ALA A 115 1.13 -0.19 2.96
N ASN A 116 1.28 1.10 3.28
CA ASN A 116 1.18 1.62 4.64
C ASN A 116 -0.21 2.24 4.81
N ILE A 117 -1.11 1.51 5.50
CA ILE A 117 -2.54 1.80 5.47
C ILE A 117 -2.98 2.66 6.64
N PRO A 118 -3.74 3.76 6.39
CA PRO A 118 -4.42 4.48 7.45
C PRO A 118 -5.40 3.57 8.19
N TYR A 119 -5.46 3.71 9.53
CA TYR A 119 -6.32 2.91 10.40
C TYR A 119 -7.79 2.84 9.94
N GLN A 120 -8.33 3.98 9.50
CA GLN A 120 -9.74 4.14 9.16
C GLN A 120 -10.20 3.23 8.01
N ILE A 121 -9.30 2.84 7.11
CA ILE A 121 -9.65 2.03 5.94
C ILE A 121 -9.14 0.59 6.01
N SER A 122 -8.48 0.18 7.09
CA SER A 122 -7.84 -1.14 7.19
C SER A 122 -8.84 -2.29 6.99
N SER A 123 -9.97 -2.29 7.72
CA SER A 123 -10.99 -3.35 7.58
C SER A 123 -11.67 -3.37 6.20
N PRO A 124 -12.24 -2.25 5.69
CA PRO A 124 -12.86 -2.25 4.38
C PRO A 124 -11.87 -2.58 3.24
N LEU A 125 -10.58 -2.26 3.43
CA LEU A 125 -9.56 -2.61 2.46
C LEU A 125 -9.30 -4.12 2.39
N VAL A 126 -9.23 -4.81 3.52
CA VAL A 126 -9.08 -6.28 3.54
C VAL A 126 -10.29 -6.96 2.90
N GLU A 127 -11.50 -6.46 3.13
CA GLU A 127 -12.70 -6.96 2.44
C GLU A 127 -12.62 -6.73 0.92
N LEU A 128 -12.12 -5.57 0.48
CA LEU A 128 -11.96 -5.27 -0.93
C LEU A 128 -10.87 -6.14 -1.58
N LEU A 129 -9.75 -6.37 -0.88
CA LEU A 129 -8.70 -7.31 -1.32
C LEU A 129 -9.25 -8.72 -1.50
N THR A 130 -10.07 -9.19 -0.57
CA THR A 130 -10.72 -10.51 -0.65
C THR A 130 -11.66 -10.59 -1.84
N LYS A 131 -12.49 -9.56 -2.08
CA LYS A 131 -13.33 -9.47 -3.28
C LYS A 131 -12.51 -9.46 -4.57
N TYR A 132 -11.39 -8.72 -4.57
CA TYR A 132 -10.48 -8.66 -5.71
C TYR A 132 -9.84 -10.02 -5.99
N LEU A 133 -9.40 -10.76 -4.96
CA LEU A 133 -8.83 -12.11 -5.09
C LEU A 133 -9.83 -13.11 -5.66
N ARG A 134 -11.10 -13.02 -5.27
CA ARG A 134 -12.18 -13.91 -5.74
C ARG A 134 -12.67 -13.60 -7.15
N ASN A 135 -12.27 -12.47 -7.72
CA ASN A 135 -12.67 -12.13 -9.08
C ASN A 135 -11.82 -12.91 -10.09
N GLU A 136 -12.46 -13.76 -10.90
CA GLU A 136 -11.80 -14.59 -11.91
C GLU A 136 -10.97 -13.78 -12.93
N GLU A 137 -11.40 -12.53 -13.22
CA GLU A 137 -10.66 -11.64 -14.14
C GLU A 137 -9.37 -11.08 -13.54
N SER A 138 -9.21 -11.11 -12.21
CA SER A 138 -8.08 -10.53 -11.47
C SER A 138 -7.29 -11.56 -10.65
N ASN A 139 -7.37 -12.83 -11.00
CA ASN A 139 -6.74 -13.95 -10.26
C ASN A 139 -5.20 -14.01 -10.41
N LEU A 140 -4.55 -12.85 -10.42
CA LEU A 140 -3.08 -12.73 -10.45
C LEU A 140 -2.51 -12.35 -9.09
N LEU A 141 -3.32 -11.96 -8.12
CA LEU A 141 -2.88 -11.51 -6.81
C LEU A 141 -2.28 -12.67 -6.01
N GLN A 142 -0.99 -12.57 -5.70
CA GLN A 142 -0.20 -13.63 -5.05
C GLN A 142 0.17 -13.27 -3.62
N LYS A 143 0.45 -11.99 -3.35
CA LYS A 143 0.98 -11.55 -2.05
C LYS A 143 0.52 -10.15 -1.70
N VAL A 144 0.20 -9.97 -0.42
CA VAL A 144 -0.21 -8.69 0.16
C VAL A 144 0.67 -8.42 1.38
N VAL A 145 1.37 -7.31 1.40
CA VAL A 145 2.19 -6.85 2.54
C VAL A 145 1.65 -5.51 3.01
N LEU A 146 1.14 -5.49 4.23
CA LEU A 146 0.51 -4.31 4.81
C LEU A 146 1.23 -3.88 6.08
N LEU A 147 1.50 -2.60 6.19
CA LEU A 147 1.84 -1.96 7.45
C LEU A 147 0.55 -1.42 8.07
N VAL A 148 0.18 -1.97 9.22
CA VAL A 148 -1.07 -1.66 9.94
C VAL A 148 -0.80 -1.50 11.42
N GLN A 149 -1.79 -1.05 12.19
CA GLN A 149 -1.70 -1.03 13.64
C GLN A 149 -1.65 -2.46 14.22
N GLU A 150 -0.95 -2.63 15.34
CA GLU A 150 -0.72 -3.93 15.98
C GLU A 150 -2.03 -4.65 16.31
N GLU A 151 -2.98 -3.96 16.94
CA GLU A 151 -4.27 -4.53 17.32
C GLU A 151 -5.11 -5.00 16.11
N PHE A 152 -4.93 -4.32 14.96
CA PHE A 152 -5.56 -4.76 13.73
C PHE A 152 -4.89 -6.01 13.16
N ALA A 153 -3.55 -6.06 13.17
CA ALA A 153 -2.79 -7.22 12.72
C ALA A 153 -3.12 -8.47 13.57
N GLU A 154 -3.16 -8.34 14.90
CA GLU A 154 -3.51 -9.43 15.82
C GLU A 154 -4.90 -9.99 15.54
N ARG A 155 -5.90 -9.14 15.31
CA ARG A 155 -7.25 -9.58 14.92
C ARG A 155 -7.30 -10.25 13.56
N LEU A 156 -6.44 -9.84 12.63
CA LEU A 156 -6.41 -10.41 11.28
C LEU A 156 -5.83 -11.83 11.29
N VAL A 157 -4.81 -12.08 12.10
CA VAL A 157 -4.18 -13.41 12.25
C VAL A 157 -4.87 -14.27 13.30
N MET A 158 -5.88 -13.73 14.01
CA MET A 158 -6.61 -14.42 15.09
C MET A 158 -5.66 -15.01 16.16
N GLU A 159 -4.71 -14.19 16.61
CA GLU A 159 -3.70 -14.60 17.61
C GLU A 159 -4.34 -15.01 18.95
N TYR A 160 -5.55 -14.52 19.23
CA TYR A 160 -6.31 -14.85 20.45
C TYR A 160 -7.72 -15.38 20.11
N GLU A 161 -8.20 -16.40 20.83
CA GLU A 161 -9.54 -16.98 20.66
C GLU A 161 -10.68 -15.96 20.84
N SER A 162 -10.45 -14.88 21.59
CA SER A 162 -11.43 -13.79 21.79
C SER A 162 -11.63 -12.90 20.55
N ASP A 163 -10.75 -13.01 19.55
CA ASP A 163 -10.72 -12.10 18.40
C ASP A 163 -11.49 -12.64 17.17
N VAL A 164 -12.26 -13.72 17.36
CA VAL A 164 -13.09 -14.33 16.32
C VAL A 164 -14.19 -13.35 15.90
N GLY A 165 -13.82 -12.42 15.03
CA GLY A 165 -14.77 -11.50 14.37
C GLY A 165 -14.98 -11.88 12.91
N SER A 166 -16.00 -11.26 12.29
CA SER A 166 -16.31 -11.50 10.87
C SER A 166 -15.12 -11.23 9.95
N LEU A 167 -14.28 -10.25 10.27
CA LEU A 167 -13.09 -9.89 9.50
C LEU A 167 -12.03 -11.00 9.52
N GLY A 168 -11.70 -11.53 10.71
CA GLY A 168 -10.75 -12.63 10.88
C GLY A 168 -11.22 -13.90 10.18
N MET A 169 -12.52 -14.24 10.29
CA MET A 169 -13.11 -15.38 9.58
C MET A 169 -13.02 -15.22 8.06
N THR A 170 -13.31 -14.04 7.52
CA THR A 170 -13.20 -13.77 6.08
C THR A 170 -11.74 -13.88 5.62
N ALA A 171 -10.81 -13.35 6.39
CA ALA A 171 -9.38 -13.43 6.07
C ALA A 171 -8.87 -14.88 6.08
N LEU A 172 -9.25 -15.69 7.06
CA LEU A 172 -8.80 -17.08 7.18
C LEU A 172 -9.25 -17.97 6.03
N LEU A 173 -10.39 -17.68 5.40
CA LEU A 173 -10.91 -18.48 4.30
C LEU A 173 -10.12 -18.31 3.00
N ASP A 174 -9.53 -17.12 2.80
CA ASP A 174 -8.92 -16.74 1.53
C ASP A 174 -7.43 -16.44 1.63
N TRP A 175 -6.93 -16.17 2.86
CA TRP A 175 -5.57 -15.70 3.10
C TRP A 175 -4.85 -16.57 4.12
N GLN A 176 -3.59 -16.84 3.86
CA GLN A 176 -2.65 -17.27 4.89
C GLN A 176 -1.98 -16.01 5.43
N SER A 177 -2.37 -15.59 6.64
CA SER A 177 -1.91 -14.35 7.26
C SER A 177 -0.91 -14.63 8.37
N GLU A 178 0.15 -13.80 8.44
CA GLU A 178 1.17 -13.85 9.50
C GLU A 178 1.63 -12.44 9.88
N ILE A 179 2.03 -12.26 11.14
CA ILE A 179 2.70 -11.04 11.61
C ILE A 179 4.20 -11.19 11.38
N LEU A 180 4.74 -10.39 10.44
CA LEU A 180 6.15 -10.46 10.07
C LEU A 180 7.06 -9.71 11.04
N LYS A 181 6.59 -8.57 11.56
CA LYS A 181 7.34 -7.71 12.49
C LYS A 181 6.40 -6.77 13.25
N LYS A 182 6.57 -6.69 14.56
CA LYS A 182 6.00 -5.62 15.40
C LYS A 182 6.98 -4.44 15.47
N VAL A 183 6.49 -3.21 15.38
CA VAL A 183 7.27 -1.96 15.32
C VAL A 183 6.75 -0.92 16.30
#